data_57bc75a6df8c6227d12dab9641261f67
#
_entry.id   57bc75a6df8c6227d12dab9641261f67
#
_cell.length_a   1.000
_cell.length_b   1.000
_cell.length_c   1.000
_cell.angle_alpha   90.00
_cell.angle_beta   90.00
_cell.angle_gamma   90.00
#
_symmetry.space_group_name_H-M   'P 1'
#
loop_
_entity.id
_entity.type
_entity.pdbx_description
1 polymer ?
#
loop_
_entity_poly.entity_id
_entity_poly.type
_entity_poly.pdbx_seq_one_letter_code
_entity_poly.pdbx_strand_id
1 'polypeptide(L)'
;MIRNSTPHDLPQIMAMIDHSRQIMRSHGNNTQWNGYPTSNTILDDIAHHIHYIVEEQGRAMGCFTLLDRPEPTYTLIEKGLWLDDTTPYRTIHRLACAPDAHGIGRQVFNWCETQSSSIRVDTHTDNHIMLHIIQQMGYTHCGTVYMTDGTPRKAYQKMMYPMINPDLKNYIESQILPRYSQFDDAHNLQHVQRVMAQSLELSQYYPQLNKNMIYTIAAYHDTGMVEGRENHHTASARIIRLDTQMPTWFDPIDIAIMAQAAEDHRASAHSEPRSLYGKIVAEADRDIQPLTIIQRSVQYSLAHYPHYNKAEHWDRVSQHLNEKYGPDGYIKLYIPQSRNHAQLDKLQTLLADKQLTNNIINQLLNQYLS
;
A
#
# COMPACT_ATOMS: atom_id res chain seq x y z
N MET A 1 -17.22 -13.98 21.25
CA MET A 1 -16.30 -13.02 21.94
C MET A 1 -14.87 -13.30 21.52
N ILE A 2 -14.00 -12.27 21.42
CA ILE A 2 -12.56 -12.47 21.21
C ILE A 2 -11.82 -12.03 22.47
N ARG A 3 -10.96 -12.88 23.00
CA ARG A 3 -10.16 -12.63 24.21
C ARG A 3 -8.72 -13.13 24.05
N ASN A 4 -7.81 -12.63 24.86
CA ASN A 4 -6.47 -13.21 24.96
C ASN A 4 -6.55 -14.68 25.38
N SER A 5 -5.69 -15.51 24.79
CA SER A 5 -5.52 -16.90 25.18
C SER A 5 -4.74 -17.01 26.49
N THR A 6 -4.96 -18.10 27.20
CA THR A 6 -4.22 -18.49 28.41
C THR A 6 -3.53 -19.83 28.16
N PRO A 7 -2.53 -20.24 28.96
CA PRO A 7 -1.93 -21.56 28.85
C PRO A 7 -2.93 -22.73 28.98
N HIS A 8 -4.07 -22.52 29.64
CA HIS A 8 -5.15 -23.52 29.75
C HIS A 8 -5.85 -23.80 28.43
N ASP A 9 -5.82 -22.85 27.50
CA ASP A 9 -6.45 -23.00 26.17
C ASP A 9 -5.57 -23.82 25.21
N LEU A 10 -4.30 -24.08 25.54
CA LEU A 10 -3.32 -24.70 24.64
C LEU A 10 -3.81 -26.02 24.00
N PRO A 11 -4.43 -26.97 24.73
CA PRO A 11 -4.90 -28.21 24.12
C PRO A 11 -5.92 -27.98 23.01
N GLN A 12 -6.87 -27.05 23.22
CA GLN A 12 -7.90 -26.70 22.23
C GLN A 12 -7.29 -25.98 21.04
N ILE A 13 -6.34 -25.08 21.27
CA ILE A 13 -5.59 -24.36 20.22
C ILE A 13 -4.84 -25.35 19.32
N MET A 14 -4.09 -26.29 19.92
CA MET A 14 -3.37 -27.29 19.16
C MET A 14 -4.27 -28.22 18.36
N ALA A 15 -5.43 -28.58 18.88
CA ALA A 15 -6.42 -29.35 18.14
C ALA A 15 -6.96 -28.61 16.90
N MET A 16 -7.22 -27.29 17.01
CA MET A 16 -7.62 -26.45 15.88
C MET A 16 -6.49 -26.31 14.85
N ILE A 17 -5.25 -26.16 15.30
CA ILE A 17 -4.07 -26.10 14.43
C ILE A 17 -3.91 -27.42 13.66
N ASP A 18 -4.03 -28.55 14.33
CA ASP A 18 -3.91 -29.88 13.71
C ASP A 18 -5.04 -30.13 12.70
N HIS A 19 -6.26 -29.72 13.00
CA HIS A 19 -7.38 -29.74 12.06
C HIS A 19 -7.08 -28.89 10.81
N SER A 20 -6.58 -27.67 10.99
CA SER A 20 -6.21 -26.78 9.89
C SER A 20 -5.09 -27.35 9.03
N ARG A 21 -4.10 -28.04 9.64
CA ARG A 21 -3.06 -28.79 8.91
C ARG A 21 -3.66 -29.91 8.03
N GLN A 22 -4.62 -30.66 8.57
CA GLN A 22 -5.30 -31.71 7.82
C GLN A 22 -6.05 -31.15 6.61
N ILE A 23 -6.78 -30.04 6.79
CA ILE A 23 -7.48 -29.36 5.70
C ILE A 23 -6.48 -28.90 4.62
N MET A 24 -5.39 -28.23 5.00
CA MET A 24 -4.38 -27.76 4.05
C MET A 24 -3.82 -28.93 3.23
N ARG A 25 -3.47 -30.04 3.88
CA ARG A 25 -2.95 -31.25 3.19
C ARG A 25 -3.97 -31.87 2.26
N SER A 26 -5.25 -31.95 2.64
CA SER A 26 -6.32 -32.48 1.79
C SER A 26 -6.55 -31.64 0.52
N HIS A 27 -6.14 -30.37 0.53
CA HIS A 27 -6.18 -29.47 -0.62
C HIS A 27 -4.83 -29.33 -1.34
N GLY A 28 -3.86 -30.23 -1.08
CA GLY A 28 -2.57 -30.26 -1.77
C GLY A 28 -1.50 -29.33 -1.18
N ASN A 29 -1.80 -28.51 -0.18
CA ASN A 29 -0.84 -27.68 0.50
C ASN A 29 -0.08 -28.47 1.58
N ASN A 30 0.99 -29.15 1.17
CA ASN A 30 1.79 -30.02 2.04
C ASN A 30 2.96 -29.32 2.72
N THR A 31 3.27 -28.09 2.34
CA THR A 31 4.46 -27.36 2.80
C THR A 31 4.16 -26.35 3.91
N GLN A 32 3.00 -25.72 3.88
CA GLN A 32 2.61 -24.77 4.92
C GLN A 32 2.33 -25.50 6.24
N TRP A 33 2.88 -24.99 7.33
CA TRP A 33 2.73 -25.52 8.69
C TRP A 33 3.28 -26.95 8.89
N ASN A 34 4.30 -27.33 8.14
CA ASN A 34 4.98 -28.59 8.35
C ASN A 34 5.84 -28.51 9.65
N GLY A 35 5.36 -29.14 10.73
CA GLY A 35 5.98 -29.06 12.06
C GLY A 35 5.83 -27.70 12.78
N TYR A 36 5.13 -26.77 12.24
CA TYR A 36 4.88 -25.41 12.75
C TYR A 36 3.38 -25.07 12.66
N PRO A 37 2.83 -24.21 13.57
CA PRO A 37 3.39 -23.77 14.83
C PRO A 37 3.47 -24.91 15.86
N THR A 38 4.46 -24.84 16.75
CA THR A 38 4.59 -25.80 17.87
C THR A 38 3.84 -25.29 19.11
N SER A 39 3.65 -26.18 20.11
CA SER A 39 3.11 -25.77 21.42
C SER A 39 3.96 -24.66 22.06
N ASN A 40 5.29 -24.70 21.92
CA ASN A 40 6.16 -23.67 22.45
C ASN A 40 5.97 -22.34 21.73
N THR A 41 5.75 -22.34 20.40
CA THR A 41 5.42 -21.13 19.63
C THR A 41 4.14 -20.49 20.16
N ILE A 42 3.10 -21.28 20.42
CA ILE A 42 1.83 -20.78 20.93
C ILE A 42 1.96 -20.27 22.38
N LEU A 43 2.70 -20.98 23.23
CA LEU A 43 2.95 -20.52 24.60
C LEU A 43 3.74 -19.21 24.64
N ASP A 44 4.69 -19.02 23.73
CA ASP A 44 5.43 -17.77 23.61
C ASP A 44 4.49 -16.62 23.16
N ASP A 45 3.64 -16.84 22.16
CA ASP A 45 2.65 -15.85 21.73
C ASP A 45 1.66 -15.51 22.88
N ILE A 46 1.26 -16.48 23.68
CA ILE A 46 0.40 -16.28 24.86
C ILE A 46 1.12 -15.43 25.91
N ALA A 47 2.38 -15.74 26.19
CA ALA A 47 3.19 -15.00 27.17
C ALA A 47 3.38 -13.53 26.78
N HIS A 48 3.43 -13.25 25.45
CA HIS A 48 3.51 -11.90 24.91
C HIS A 48 2.14 -11.22 24.71
N HIS A 49 1.03 -11.85 25.11
CA HIS A 49 -0.35 -11.35 24.97
C HIS A 49 -0.79 -11.03 23.53
N ILE A 50 -0.21 -11.70 22.54
CA ILE A 50 -0.52 -11.53 21.11
C ILE A 50 -1.34 -12.68 20.52
N HIS A 51 -1.63 -13.72 21.30
CA HIS A 51 -2.47 -14.85 20.88
C HIS A 51 -3.89 -14.70 21.43
N TYR A 52 -4.89 -15.00 20.58
CA TYR A 52 -6.31 -14.80 20.87
C TYR A 52 -7.13 -16.03 20.58
N ILE A 53 -8.24 -16.19 21.33
CA ILE A 53 -9.29 -17.17 21.08
C ILE A 53 -10.58 -16.46 20.70
N VAL A 54 -11.26 -17.01 19.71
CA VAL A 54 -12.66 -16.70 19.39
C VAL A 54 -13.53 -17.70 20.14
N GLU A 55 -14.35 -17.20 21.04
CA GLU A 55 -15.23 -18.00 21.88
C GLU A 55 -16.70 -17.73 21.57
N GLU A 56 -17.49 -18.81 21.36
CA GLU A 56 -18.92 -18.77 21.20
C GLU A 56 -19.56 -19.75 22.20
N GLN A 57 -20.50 -19.29 22.97
CA GLN A 57 -21.24 -20.10 23.99
C GLN A 57 -20.28 -20.89 24.91
N GLY A 58 -19.15 -20.29 25.32
CA GLY A 58 -18.17 -20.91 26.20
C GLY A 58 -17.25 -21.93 25.53
N ARG A 59 -17.29 -22.06 24.20
CA ARG A 59 -16.48 -22.99 23.42
C ARG A 59 -15.51 -22.22 22.50
N ALA A 60 -14.26 -22.68 22.42
CA ALA A 60 -13.28 -22.15 21.49
C ALA A 60 -13.62 -22.57 20.05
N MET A 61 -13.94 -21.61 19.19
CA MET A 61 -14.31 -21.79 17.80
C MET A 61 -13.19 -21.44 16.83
N GLY A 62 -12.21 -20.63 17.27
CA GLY A 62 -11.05 -20.27 16.50
C GLY A 62 -9.95 -19.68 17.35
N CYS A 63 -8.77 -19.62 16.80
CA CYS A 63 -7.62 -18.97 17.41
C CYS A 63 -6.74 -18.29 16.35
N PHE A 64 -6.00 -17.28 16.76
CA PHE A 64 -5.07 -16.55 15.88
C PHE A 64 -4.04 -15.79 16.70
N THR A 65 -2.94 -15.43 16.04
CA THR A 65 -1.95 -14.47 16.57
C THR A 65 -2.12 -13.13 15.85
N LEU A 66 -2.17 -12.03 16.60
CA LEU A 66 -2.07 -10.68 16.06
C LEU A 66 -0.74 -10.08 16.52
N LEU A 67 0.26 -10.18 15.67
CA LEU A 67 1.60 -9.69 15.93
C LEU A 67 1.60 -8.16 15.96
N ASP A 68 2.14 -7.56 17.00
CA ASP A 68 2.16 -6.11 17.25
C ASP A 68 3.53 -5.46 17.01
N ARG A 69 4.45 -6.21 16.45
CA ARG A 69 5.81 -5.80 16.07
C ARG A 69 6.10 -6.14 14.61
N PRO A 70 7.11 -5.50 13.98
CA PRO A 70 7.49 -5.80 12.61
C PRO A 70 7.78 -7.30 12.42
N GLU A 71 7.19 -7.89 11.38
CA GLU A 71 7.47 -9.26 10.97
C GLU A 71 8.80 -9.29 10.21
N PRO A 72 9.84 -9.99 10.71
CA PRO A 72 11.16 -9.97 10.08
C PRO A 72 11.16 -10.40 8.61
N THR A 73 10.29 -11.35 8.24
CA THR A 73 10.17 -11.86 6.87
C THR A 73 9.51 -10.87 5.91
N TYR A 74 8.95 -9.76 6.41
CA TYR A 74 8.31 -8.72 5.61
C TYR A 74 9.23 -7.55 5.26
N THR A 75 10.50 -7.60 5.69
CA THR A 75 11.51 -6.58 5.38
C THR A 75 11.82 -6.52 3.89
N LEU A 76 11.78 -7.67 3.21
CA LEU A 76 11.98 -7.78 1.77
C LEU A 76 10.68 -8.28 1.12
N ILE A 77 10.14 -7.48 0.20
CA ILE A 77 9.02 -7.86 -0.65
C ILE A 77 9.46 -7.81 -2.12
N GLU A 78 9.16 -8.84 -2.88
CA GLU A 78 9.46 -8.93 -4.31
C GLU A 78 8.18 -8.89 -5.14
N LYS A 79 8.33 -8.53 -6.42
CA LYS A 79 7.24 -8.48 -7.40
C LYS A 79 6.08 -7.56 -6.99
N GLY A 80 6.41 -6.51 -6.25
CA GLY A 80 5.47 -5.51 -5.78
C GLY A 80 6.01 -4.69 -4.62
N LEU A 81 5.13 -3.96 -3.94
CA LEU A 81 5.44 -3.05 -2.84
C LEU A 81 4.30 -3.09 -1.83
N TRP A 82 4.61 -2.87 -0.54
CA TRP A 82 3.59 -2.59 0.47
C TRP A 82 2.81 -1.33 0.09
N LEU A 83 1.51 -1.28 0.41
CA LEU A 83 0.70 -0.06 0.24
C LEU A 83 1.28 1.10 1.04
N ASP A 84 1.71 0.79 2.26
CA ASP A 84 2.45 1.68 3.13
C ASP A 84 3.41 0.85 3.98
N ASP A 85 4.69 1.22 3.95
CA ASP A 85 5.78 0.53 4.66
C ASP A 85 6.32 1.35 5.85
N THR A 86 5.68 2.45 6.18
CA THR A 86 6.11 3.39 7.22
C THR A 86 5.20 3.43 8.43
N THR A 87 3.88 3.33 8.21
CA THR A 87 2.92 3.25 9.32
C THR A 87 3.08 1.94 10.09
N PRO A 88 3.12 1.98 11.44
CA PRO A 88 3.09 0.78 12.24
C PRO A 88 1.91 -0.12 11.85
N TYR A 89 2.20 -1.38 11.61
CA TYR A 89 1.21 -2.36 11.20
C TYR A 89 1.15 -3.51 12.20
N ARG A 90 0.03 -4.24 12.19
CA ARG A 90 -0.09 -5.54 12.83
C ARG A 90 -0.21 -6.65 11.80
N THR A 91 0.21 -7.87 12.17
CA THR A 91 0.17 -9.02 11.27
C THR A 91 -0.72 -10.12 11.80
N ILE A 92 -1.66 -10.59 10.97
CA ILE A 92 -2.48 -11.75 11.29
C ILE A 92 -1.72 -13.03 10.95
N HIS A 93 -1.45 -13.83 11.97
CA HIS A 93 -0.79 -15.13 11.85
C HIS A 93 -1.59 -16.24 12.50
N ARG A 94 -1.30 -17.49 12.13
CA ARG A 94 -1.72 -18.72 12.80
C ARG A 94 -3.22 -18.83 13.02
N LEU A 95 -4.03 -18.31 12.07
CA LEU A 95 -5.48 -18.45 12.12
C LEU A 95 -5.88 -19.91 11.91
N ALA A 96 -6.52 -20.47 12.91
CA ALA A 96 -7.06 -21.83 12.89
C ALA A 96 -8.48 -21.87 13.49
N CYS A 97 -9.30 -22.78 13.01
CA CYS A 97 -10.71 -22.89 13.42
C CYS A 97 -11.05 -24.33 13.87
N ALA A 98 -12.06 -24.45 14.71
CA ALA A 98 -12.67 -25.73 15.05
C ALA A 98 -13.36 -26.36 13.82
N PRO A 99 -13.51 -27.69 13.76
CA PRO A 99 -14.06 -28.39 12.58
C PRO A 99 -15.48 -27.96 12.17
N ASP A 100 -16.28 -27.56 13.12
CA ASP A 100 -17.67 -27.11 12.97
C ASP A 100 -17.84 -25.59 12.98
N ALA A 101 -16.74 -24.86 12.93
CA ALA A 101 -16.76 -23.40 12.95
C ALA A 101 -17.04 -22.80 11.57
N HIS A 102 -17.96 -21.85 11.52
CA HIS A 102 -18.33 -21.11 10.32
C HIS A 102 -18.16 -19.60 10.51
N GLY A 103 -17.60 -18.92 9.48
CA GLY A 103 -17.49 -17.45 9.51
C GLY A 103 -16.41 -16.88 10.44
N ILE A 104 -15.68 -17.72 11.17
CA ILE A 104 -14.68 -17.31 12.18
C ILE A 104 -13.57 -16.48 11.52
N GLY A 105 -13.09 -16.87 10.35
CA GLY A 105 -12.05 -16.09 9.64
C GLY A 105 -12.48 -14.64 9.42
N ARG A 106 -13.68 -14.40 8.91
CA ARG A 106 -14.22 -13.04 8.73
C ARG A 106 -14.36 -12.29 10.06
N GLN A 107 -14.81 -12.97 11.12
CA GLN A 107 -14.92 -12.38 12.46
C GLN A 107 -13.55 -11.94 12.99
N VAL A 108 -12.52 -12.76 12.80
CA VAL A 108 -11.13 -12.45 13.18
C VAL A 108 -10.62 -11.22 12.42
N PHE A 109 -10.75 -11.20 11.10
CA PHE A 109 -10.31 -10.08 10.27
C PHE A 109 -11.01 -8.78 10.67
N ASN A 110 -12.34 -8.79 10.81
CA ASN A 110 -13.10 -7.62 11.24
C ASN A 110 -12.61 -7.08 12.60
N TRP A 111 -12.34 -7.97 13.55
CA TRP A 111 -11.83 -7.57 14.85
C TRP A 111 -10.39 -7.01 14.75
N CYS A 112 -9.49 -7.68 14.01
CA CYS A 112 -8.13 -7.19 13.82
C CYS A 112 -8.09 -5.80 13.18
N GLU A 113 -8.99 -5.53 12.24
CA GLU A 113 -9.15 -4.23 11.58
C GLU A 113 -9.53 -3.10 12.54
N THR A 114 -10.12 -3.41 13.70
CA THR A 114 -10.36 -2.40 14.75
C THR A 114 -9.14 -2.14 15.64
N GLN A 115 -8.09 -2.97 15.56
CA GLN A 115 -6.93 -2.93 16.45
C GLN A 115 -5.73 -2.15 15.87
N SER A 116 -5.74 -1.83 14.58
CA SER A 116 -4.63 -1.12 13.93
C SER A 116 -5.12 -0.40 12.67
N SER A 117 -4.46 0.70 12.31
CA SER A 117 -4.70 1.41 11.05
C SER A 117 -4.10 0.71 9.83
N SER A 118 -3.26 -0.30 10.04
CA SER A 118 -2.64 -1.09 8.98
C SER A 118 -2.55 -2.56 9.41
N ILE A 119 -3.09 -3.46 8.59
CA ILE A 119 -2.97 -4.91 8.81
C ILE A 119 -2.31 -5.55 7.60
N ARG A 120 -1.30 -6.39 7.87
CA ARG A 120 -0.65 -7.25 6.89
C ARG A 120 -0.99 -8.71 7.15
N VAL A 121 -0.98 -9.50 6.10
CA VAL A 121 -1.17 -10.94 6.16
C VAL A 121 -0.48 -11.60 4.97
N ASP A 122 0.10 -12.77 5.17
CA ASP A 122 0.62 -13.59 4.09
C ASP A 122 -0.05 -14.97 4.07
N THR A 123 -0.01 -15.61 2.92
CA THR A 123 -0.46 -16.99 2.81
C THR A 123 0.19 -17.73 1.63
N HIS A 124 0.22 -19.04 1.71
CA HIS A 124 0.70 -19.88 0.62
C HIS A 124 -0.26 -19.83 -0.59
N THR A 125 0.27 -19.96 -1.80
CA THR A 125 -0.53 -19.92 -3.03
C THR A 125 -1.62 -20.99 -3.09
N ASP A 126 -1.41 -22.14 -2.42
CA ASP A 126 -2.36 -23.28 -2.40
C ASP A 126 -3.33 -23.19 -1.20
N ASN A 127 -3.25 -22.17 -0.37
CA ASN A 127 -4.21 -21.96 0.71
C ASN A 127 -5.43 -21.18 0.20
N HIS A 128 -6.23 -21.86 -0.62
CA HIS A 128 -7.38 -21.24 -1.28
C HIS A 128 -8.43 -20.69 -0.31
N ILE A 129 -8.58 -21.31 0.86
CA ILE A 129 -9.51 -20.82 1.91
C ILE A 129 -9.06 -19.45 2.41
N MET A 130 -7.78 -19.32 2.78
CA MET A 130 -7.24 -18.05 3.27
C MET A 130 -7.23 -16.99 2.17
N LEU A 131 -6.85 -17.35 0.94
CA LEU A 131 -6.88 -16.44 -0.21
C LEU A 131 -8.30 -15.90 -0.46
N HIS A 132 -9.32 -16.75 -0.35
CA HIS A 132 -10.70 -16.33 -0.49
C HIS A 132 -11.13 -15.36 0.62
N ILE A 133 -10.76 -15.63 1.88
CA ILE A 133 -11.07 -14.74 3.01
C ILE A 133 -10.39 -13.39 2.80
N ILE A 134 -9.09 -13.37 2.52
CA ILE A 134 -8.29 -12.16 2.28
C ILE A 134 -8.93 -11.29 1.17
N GLN A 135 -9.33 -11.91 0.07
CA GLN A 135 -9.97 -11.23 -1.05
C GLN A 135 -11.35 -10.67 -0.67
N GLN A 136 -12.17 -11.45 0.03
CA GLN A 136 -13.49 -11.03 0.52
C GLN A 136 -13.40 -9.88 1.53
N MET A 137 -12.31 -9.82 2.30
CA MET A 137 -12.05 -8.75 3.26
C MET A 137 -11.43 -7.49 2.62
N GLY A 138 -11.20 -7.50 1.31
CA GLY A 138 -10.71 -6.32 0.56
C GLY A 138 -9.24 -5.99 0.80
N TYR A 139 -8.40 -7.00 1.09
CA TYR A 139 -6.95 -6.80 1.17
C TYR A 139 -6.33 -6.72 -0.21
N THR A 140 -5.41 -5.78 -0.39
CA THR A 140 -4.67 -5.61 -1.64
C THR A 140 -3.46 -6.53 -1.68
N HIS A 141 -3.26 -7.24 -2.78
CA HIS A 141 -2.05 -8.03 -3.03
C HIS A 141 -0.87 -7.07 -3.25
N CYS A 142 0.18 -7.22 -2.43
CA CYS A 142 1.33 -6.32 -2.41
C CYS A 142 2.58 -6.92 -3.08
N GLY A 143 2.66 -8.26 -3.19
CA GLY A 143 3.82 -8.92 -3.76
C GLY A 143 4.09 -10.28 -3.11
N THR A 144 5.35 -10.69 -3.10
CA THR A 144 5.81 -11.96 -2.54
C THR A 144 6.83 -11.70 -1.43
N VAL A 145 6.62 -12.33 -0.27
CA VAL A 145 7.59 -12.40 0.83
C VAL A 145 8.08 -13.83 0.98
N TYR A 146 9.24 -14.01 1.62
CA TYR A 146 9.84 -15.33 1.80
C TYR A 146 10.00 -15.64 3.28
N MET A 147 9.54 -16.81 3.67
CA MET A 147 9.71 -17.31 5.02
C MET A 147 11.18 -17.66 5.29
N THR A 148 11.54 -17.89 6.55
CA THR A 148 12.92 -18.23 6.96
C THR A 148 13.46 -19.49 6.29
N ASP A 149 12.57 -20.39 5.83
CA ASP A 149 12.91 -21.61 5.08
C ASP A 149 12.98 -21.36 3.56
N GLY A 150 12.87 -20.10 3.10
CA GLY A 150 12.89 -19.72 1.69
C GLY A 150 11.57 -19.95 0.95
N THR A 151 10.52 -20.44 1.60
CA THR A 151 9.24 -20.68 0.91
C THR A 151 8.50 -19.36 0.64
N PRO A 152 7.99 -19.17 -0.61
CA PRO A 152 7.29 -17.94 -0.98
C PRO A 152 5.88 -17.89 -0.39
N ARG A 153 5.43 -16.67 -0.08
CA ARG A 153 4.07 -16.35 0.34
C ARG A 153 3.55 -15.15 -0.42
N LYS A 154 2.28 -15.19 -0.78
CA LYS A 154 1.58 -14.00 -1.27
C LYS A 154 1.32 -13.07 -0.11
N ALA A 155 1.81 -11.83 -0.22
CA ALA A 155 1.70 -10.81 0.80
C ALA A 155 0.56 -9.84 0.48
N TYR A 156 -0.20 -9.48 1.51
CA TYR A 156 -1.37 -8.60 1.39
C TYR A 156 -1.35 -7.55 2.50
N GLN A 157 -1.88 -6.37 2.20
CA GLN A 157 -2.07 -5.29 3.17
C GLN A 157 -3.44 -4.65 2.99
N LYS A 158 -4.01 -4.21 4.11
CA LYS A 158 -5.19 -3.34 4.15
C LYS A 158 -4.92 -2.19 5.10
N MET A 159 -5.24 -0.98 4.61
CA MET A 159 -5.19 0.23 5.42
C MET A 159 -6.60 0.53 5.94
N MET A 160 -6.75 0.73 7.25
CA MET A 160 -7.98 1.19 7.89
C MET A 160 -7.93 2.71 8.01
N TYR A 161 -8.48 3.37 7.00
CA TYR A 161 -8.57 4.82 7.01
C TYR A 161 -9.70 5.30 7.94
N PRO A 162 -9.58 6.52 8.51
CA PRO A 162 -10.71 7.14 9.20
C PRO A 162 -11.94 7.07 8.30
N MET A 163 -13.09 6.77 8.89
CA MET A 163 -14.32 6.41 8.15
C MET A 163 -14.63 7.41 7.05
N ILE A 164 -14.32 7.03 5.82
CA ILE A 164 -14.83 7.71 4.63
C ILE A 164 -16.32 7.36 4.50
N ASN A 165 -17.12 8.35 4.13
CA ASN A 165 -18.55 8.12 3.88
C ASN A 165 -18.72 6.90 2.95
N PRO A 166 -19.47 5.86 3.36
CA PRO A 166 -19.55 4.61 2.61
C PRO A 166 -20.09 4.77 1.17
N ASP A 167 -21.06 5.66 0.98
CA ASP A 167 -21.66 5.89 -0.34
C ASP A 167 -20.69 6.62 -1.26
N LEU A 168 -19.96 7.62 -0.75
CA LEU A 168 -18.88 8.29 -1.44
C LEU A 168 -17.78 7.30 -1.83
N LYS A 169 -17.36 6.45 -0.89
CA LYS A 169 -16.36 5.42 -1.14
C LYS A 169 -16.78 4.48 -2.25
N ASN A 170 -18.00 3.95 -2.16
CA ASN A 170 -18.56 3.06 -3.18
C ASN A 170 -18.63 3.75 -4.56
N TYR A 171 -19.04 5.00 -4.60
CA TYR A 171 -19.05 5.78 -5.84
C TYR A 171 -17.66 5.92 -6.45
N ILE A 172 -16.68 6.33 -5.66
CA ILE A 172 -15.30 6.49 -6.12
C ILE A 172 -14.73 5.16 -6.61
N GLU A 173 -14.89 4.08 -5.84
CA GLU A 173 -14.34 2.77 -6.18
C GLU A 173 -15.02 2.14 -7.42
N SER A 174 -16.31 2.41 -7.65
CA SER A 174 -17.05 1.84 -8.78
C SER A 174 -17.06 2.72 -10.04
N GLN A 175 -16.95 4.05 -9.94
CA GLN A 175 -17.11 4.96 -11.08
C GLN A 175 -15.84 5.73 -11.45
N ILE A 176 -14.92 5.93 -10.50
CA ILE A 176 -13.74 6.77 -10.72
C ILE A 176 -12.50 5.90 -10.90
N LEU A 177 -12.20 5.01 -9.95
CA LEU A 177 -11.00 4.17 -10.02
C LEU A 177 -10.91 3.30 -11.28
N PRO A 178 -12.01 2.75 -11.86
CA PRO A 178 -11.91 1.98 -13.10
C PRO A 178 -11.38 2.77 -14.30
N ARG A 179 -11.49 4.13 -14.29
CA ARG A 179 -10.97 4.99 -15.36
C ARG A 179 -9.46 4.88 -15.52
N TYR A 180 -8.75 4.55 -14.44
CA TYR A 180 -7.29 4.40 -14.40
C TYR A 180 -6.76 3.18 -15.15
N SER A 181 -7.63 2.24 -15.54
CA SER A 181 -7.26 1.09 -16.37
C SER A 181 -6.86 1.46 -17.81
N GLN A 182 -7.18 2.70 -18.24
CA GLN A 182 -6.90 3.20 -19.58
C GLN A 182 -5.63 4.07 -19.66
N PHE A 183 -4.99 4.33 -18.52
CA PHE A 183 -3.82 5.21 -18.45
C PHE A 183 -2.52 4.40 -18.52
N ASP A 184 -1.41 5.10 -18.66
CA ASP A 184 -0.08 4.49 -18.71
C ASP A 184 0.35 3.89 -17.36
N ASP A 185 1.44 3.12 -17.36
CA ASP A 185 1.94 2.43 -16.17
C ASP A 185 2.28 3.38 -15.00
N ALA A 186 2.57 4.64 -15.28
CA ALA A 186 2.89 5.63 -14.25
C ALA A 186 1.65 6.20 -13.56
N HIS A 187 0.47 6.15 -14.23
CA HIS A 187 -0.79 6.72 -13.78
C HIS A 187 -1.91 5.64 -13.69
N ASN A 188 -1.54 4.41 -13.40
CA ASN A 188 -2.46 3.28 -13.34
C ASN A 188 -3.22 3.20 -11.99
N LEU A 189 -4.09 2.19 -11.86
CA LEU A 189 -4.88 1.96 -10.65
C LEU A 189 -4.02 1.80 -9.39
N GLN A 190 -2.86 1.13 -9.48
CA GLN A 190 -1.98 0.96 -8.34
C GLN A 190 -1.38 2.30 -7.86
N HIS A 191 -1.03 3.19 -8.81
CA HIS A 191 -0.57 4.53 -8.50
C HIS A 191 -1.62 5.33 -7.71
N VAL A 192 -2.86 5.44 -8.24
CA VAL A 192 -3.90 6.23 -7.57
C VAL A 192 -4.25 5.68 -6.19
N GLN A 193 -4.32 4.36 -6.03
CA GLN A 193 -4.57 3.72 -4.73
C GLN A 193 -3.47 4.06 -3.72
N ARG A 194 -2.21 4.10 -4.14
CA ARG A 194 -1.08 4.52 -3.30
C ARG A 194 -1.20 6.00 -2.91
N VAL A 195 -1.51 6.89 -3.85
CA VAL A 195 -1.70 8.32 -3.58
C VAL A 195 -2.85 8.53 -2.59
N MET A 196 -3.96 7.83 -2.75
CA MET A 196 -5.10 7.87 -1.81
C MET A 196 -4.68 7.42 -0.41
N ALA A 197 -3.93 6.31 -0.31
CA ALA A 197 -3.43 5.78 0.94
C ALA A 197 -2.53 6.79 1.66
N GLN A 198 -1.52 7.29 0.98
CA GLN A 198 -0.56 8.25 1.54
C GLN A 198 -1.22 9.59 1.88
N SER A 199 -2.17 10.07 1.08
CA SER A 199 -2.90 11.29 1.38
C SER A 199 -3.70 11.18 2.68
N LEU A 200 -4.35 10.04 2.91
CA LEU A 200 -5.07 9.79 4.16
C LEU A 200 -4.12 9.62 5.35
N GLU A 201 -2.97 8.97 5.17
CA GLU A 201 -1.92 8.87 6.18
C GLU A 201 -1.42 10.26 6.60
N LEU A 202 -0.99 11.07 5.65
CA LEU A 202 -0.51 12.43 5.93
C LEU A 202 -1.59 13.30 6.58
N SER A 203 -2.85 13.08 6.23
CA SER A 203 -3.97 13.82 6.81
C SER A 203 -4.20 13.56 8.31
N GLN A 204 -3.62 12.51 8.88
CA GLN A 204 -3.72 12.23 10.32
C GLN A 204 -3.05 13.31 11.17
N TYR A 205 -2.02 13.96 10.64
CA TYR A 205 -1.35 15.09 11.28
C TYR A 205 -2.17 16.39 11.23
N TYR A 206 -3.29 16.41 10.51
CA TYR A 206 -4.15 17.58 10.28
C TYR A 206 -5.62 17.21 10.55
N PRO A 207 -6.01 16.99 11.82
CA PRO A 207 -7.34 16.48 12.19
C PRO A 207 -8.50 17.41 11.82
N GLN A 208 -8.22 18.69 11.55
CA GLN A 208 -9.20 19.69 11.12
C GLN A 208 -9.65 19.51 9.66
N LEU A 209 -8.93 18.71 8.85
CA LEU A 209 -9.27 18.52 7.44
C LEU A 209 -10.37 17.47 7.26
N ASN A 210 -11.25 17.72 6.31
CA ASN A 210 -12.28 16.77 5.90
C ASN A 210 -11.64 15.60 5.10
N LYS A 211 -11.63 14.40 5.70
CA LYS A 211 -11.04 13.19 5.11
C LYS A 211 -11.74 12.75 3.83
N ASN A 212 -13.05 12.99 3.72
CA ASN A 212 -13.78 12.70 2.48
C ASN A 212 -13.28 13.56 1.31
N MET A 213 -12.97 14.84 1.56
CA MET A 213 -12.37 15.70 0.54
C MET A 213 -11.00 15.19 0.12
N ILE A 214 -10.12 14.84 1.07
CA ILE A 214 -8.78 14.31 0.77
C ILE A 214 -8.86 13.03 -0.05
N TYR A 215 -9.73 12.09 0.34
CA TYR A 215 -9.98 10.85 -0.38
C TYR A 215 -10.43 11.11 -1.82
N THR A 216 -11.36 12.05 -2.00
CA THR A 216 -11.88 12.44 -3.31
C THR A 216 -10.80 13.10 -4.17
N ILE A 217 -10.07 14.09 -3.65
CA ILE A 217 -9.01 14.77 -4.39
C ILE A 217 -7.98 13.77 -4.88
N ALA A 218 -7.51 12.89 -3.98
CA ALA A 218 -6.53 11.87 -4.31
C ALA A 218 -7.04 10.87 -5.37
N ALA A 219 -8.34 10.52 -5.34
CA ALA A 219 -8.93 9.64 -6.35
C ALA A 219 -9.09 10.31 -7.72
N TYR A 220 -9.21 11.63 -7.77
CA TYR A 220 -9.45 12.37 -9.01
C TYR A 220 -8.22 13.02 -9.60
N HIS A 221 -7.10 13.13 -8.87
CA HIS A 221 -5.98 14.00 -9.24
C HIS A 221 -5.47 13.80 -10.66
N ASP A 222 -5.48 12.57 -11.15
CA ASP A 222 -5.01 12.18 -12.48
C ASP A 222 -6.12 11.78 -13.47
N THR A 223 -7.41 11.91 -13.11
CA THR A 223 -8.51 11.56 -14.03
C THR A 223 -8.47 12.36 -15.33
N GLY A 224 -7.84 13.53 -15.32
CA GLY A 224 -7.62 14.37 -16.49
C GLY A 224 -6.60 13.82 -17.50
N MET A 225 -5.92 12.71 -17.20
CA MET A 225 -5.03 12.01 -18.14
C MET A 225 -5.74 11.60 -19.45
N VAL A 226 -7.07 11.53 -19.44
CA VAL A 226 -7.88 11.36 -20.67
C VAL A 226 -7.64 12.46 -21.72
N GLU A 227 -7.14 13.64 -21.31
CA GLU A 227 -6.83 14.78 -22.19
C GLU A 227 -5.32 14.94 -22.44
N GLY A 228 -4.54 13.95 -22.01
CA GLY A 228 -3.10 13.93 -22.17
C GLY A 228 -2.34 14.56 -21.01
N ARG A 229 -1.07 14.18 -20.93
CA ARG A 229 -0.19 14.47 -19.78
C ARG A 229 0.07 15.95 -19.53
N GLU A 230 0.00 16.78 -20.57
CA GLU A 230 0.35 18.20 -20.43
C GLU A 230 -0.67 18.97 -19.58
N ASN A 231 -1.96 18.69 -19.80
CA ASN A 231 -3.08 19.43 -19.19
C ASN A 231 -3.89 18.61 -18.19
N HIS A 232 -3.41 17.40 -17.80
CA HIS A 232 -4.18 16.49 -16.93
C HIS A 232 -4.65 17.15 -15.63
N HIS A 233 -3.84 17.98 -15.00
CA HIS A 233 -4.15 18.64 -13.73
C HIS A 233 -5.34 19.62 -13.85
N THR A 234 -5.37 20.44 -14.89
CA THR A 234 -6.52 21.36 -15.15
C THR A 234 -7.76 20.58 -15.59
N ALA A 235 -7.57 19.51 -16.37
CA ALA A 235 -8.66 18.61 -16.76
C ALA A 235 -9.24 17.87 -15.54
N SER A 236 -8.43 17.37 -14.62
CA SER A 236 -8.89 16.76 -13.37
C SER A 236 -9.73 17.73 -12.54
N ALA A 237 -9.27 18.97 -12.39
CA ALA A 237 -10.04 20.01 -11.69
C ALA A 237 -11.40 20.27 -12.35
N ARG A 238 -11.44 20.29 -13.69
CA ARG A 238 -12.70 20.43 -14.42
C ARG A 238 -13.61 19.22 -14.24
N ILE A 239 -13.07 18.00 -14.27
CA ILE A 239 -13.83 16.77 -14.04
C ILE A 239 -14.50 16.79 -12.66
N ILE A 240 -13.80 17.21 -11.60
CA ILE A 240 -14.39 17.36 -10.27
C ILE A 240 -15.55 18.36 -10.29
N ARG A 241 -15.38 19.53 -10.91
CA ARG A 241 -16.44 20.57 -10.97
C ARG A 241 -17.67 20.15 -11.74
N LEU A 242 -17.50 19.30 -12.74
CA LEU A 242 -18.59 18.84 -13.63
C LEU A 242 -19.24 17.55 -13.16
N ASP A 243 -18.71 16.90 -12.13
CA ASP A 243 -19.27 15.68 -11.61
C ASP A 243 -20.57 15.96 -10.84
N THR A 244 -21.68 15.53 -11.43
CA THR A 244 -23.03 15.79 -10.91
C THR A 244 -23.34 15.06 -9.61
N GLN A 245 -22.52 14.10 -9.19
CA GLN A 245 -22.68 13.37 -7.94
C GLN A 245 -22.01 14.09 -6.75
N MET A 246 -21.02 14.95 -6.99
CA MET A 246 -20.30 15.67 -5.93
C MET A 246 -21.21 16.45 -4.97
N PRO A 247 -22.27 17.14 -5.44
CA PRO A 247 -23.19 17.86 -4.54
C PRO A 247 -23.95 16.95 -3.55
N THR A 248 -23.91 15.63 -3.72
CA THR A 248 -24.50 14.68 -2.76
C THR A 248 -23.74 14.66 -1.42
N TRP A 249 -22.43 14.94 -1.46
CA TRP A 249 -21.55 14.83 -0.29
C TRP A 249 -20.84 16.12 0.10
N PHE A 250 -20.77 17.11 -0.81
CA PHE A 250 -19.98 18.32 -0.65
C PHE A 250 -20.77 19.55 -1.09
N ASP A 251 -20.56 20.64 -0.39
CA ASP A 251 -21.08 21.93 -0.82
C ASP A 251 -20.26 22.53 -1.98
N PRO A 252 -20.75 23.59 -2.64
CA PRO A 252 -20.04 24.21 -3.77
C PRO A 252 -18.65 24.76 -3.40
N ILE A 253 -18.42 25.16 -2.15
CA ILE A 253 -17.12 25.67 -1.68
C ILE A 253 -16.14 24.51 -1.56
N ASP A 254 -16.55 23.40 -0.96
CA ASP A 254 -15.75 22.18 -0.87
C ASP A 254 -15.37 21.66 -2.25
N ILE A 255 -16.32 21.61 -3.19
CA ILE A 255 -16.05 21.19 -4.59
C ILE A 255 -15.02 22.11 -5.25
N ALA A 256 -15.11 23.42 -5.02
CA ALA A 256 -14.14 24.37 -5.55
C ALA A 256 -12.73 24.15 -4.97
N ILE A 257 -12.63 23.91 -3.65
CA ILE A 257 -11.36 23.59 -2.96
C ILE A 257 -10.77 22.28 -3.48
N MET A 258 -11.58 21.23 -3.63
CA MET A 258 -11.14 19.94 -4.15
C MET A 258 -10.61 20.05 -5.59
N ALA A 259 -11.33 20.76 -6.46
CA ALA A 259 -10.91 21.01 -7.83
C ALA A 259 -9.60 21.79 -7.89
N GLN A 260 -9.45 22.83 -7.05
CA GLN A 260 -8.22 23.60 -6.93
C GLN A 260 -7.05 22.73 -6.46
N ALA A 261 -7.28 21.85 -5.46
CA ALA A 261 -6.26 20.96 -4.94
C ALA A 261 -5.80 19.92 -5.98
N ALA A 262 -6.74 19.40 -6.79
CA ALA A 262 -6.40 18.52 -7.90
C ALA A 262 -5.61 19.24 -9.01
N GLU A 263 -5.88 20.52 -9.26
CA GLU A 263 -5.10 21.33 -10.19
C GLU A 263 -3.66 21.57 -9.69
N ASP A 264 -3.49 21.72 -8.38
CA ASP A 264 -2.22 22.09 -7.74
C ASP A 264 -1.23 20.94 -7.55
N HIS A 265 -1.62 19.66 -7.82
CA HIS A 265 -0.78 18.50 -7.47
C HIS A 265 0.51 18.38 -8.29
N ARG A 266 0.56 18.98 -9.48
CA ARG A 266 1.66 18.80 -10.44
C ARG A 266 3.01 19.23 -9.87
N ALA A 267 4.00 18.32 -9.90
CA ALA A 267 5.35 18.55 -9.36
C ALA A 267 6.13 19.67 -10.08
N SER A 268 5.88 19.89 -11.37
CA SER A 268 6.50 20.96 -12.19
C SER A 268 5.76 22.30 -12.16
N ALA A 269 4.75 22.45 -11.28
CA ALA A 269 4.07 23.73 -11.10
C ALA A 269 5.03 24.79 -10.55
N HIS A 270 4.93 26.01 -11.07
CA HIS A 270 5.77 27.13 -10.63
C HIS A 270 5.36 27.70 -9.26
N SER A 271 4.12 27.46 -8.84
CA SER A 271 3.55 27.93 -7.57
C SER A 271 3.34 26.79 -6.59
N GLU A 272 3.38 27.11 -5.29
CA GLU A 272 2.95 26.16 -4.25
C GLU A 272 1.46 25.86 -4.36
N PRO A 273 1.03 24.64 -3.93
CA PRO A 273 -0.39 24.33 -3.78
C PRO A 273 -1.09 25.35 -2.86
N ARG A 274 -2.23 25.88 -3.33
CA ARG A 274 -2.98 26.97 -2.70
C ARG A 274 -3.65 26.59 -1.38
N SER A 275 -3.83 25.31 -1.13
CA SER A 275 -4.48 24.78 0.08
C SER A 275 -3.67 23.65 0.70
N LEU A 276 -3.91 23.38 1.99
CA LEU A 276 -3.32 22.22 2.66
C LEU A 276 -3.80 20.90 2.06
N TYR A 277 -5.02 20.84 1.52
CA TYR A 277 -5.51 19.71 0.73
C TYR A 277 -4.62 19.44 -0.48
N GLY A 278 -4.31 20.48 -1.26
CA GLY A 278 -3.42 20.37 -2.41
C GLY A 278 -2.00 19.98 -2.00
N LYS A 279 -1.48 20.53 -0.89
CA LYS A 279 -0.15 20.17 -0.36
C LYS A 279 -0.07 18.67 0.01
N ILE A 280 -1.10 18.15 0.68
CA ILE A 280 -1.13 16.72 1.08
C ILE A 280 -1.16 15.81 -0.16
N VAL A 281 -2.04 16.06 -1.12
CA VAL A 281 -2.16 15.21 -2.31
C VAL A 281 -0.92 15.34 -3.20
N ALA A 282 -0.42 16.56 -3.40
CA ALA A 282 0.84 16.79 -4.12
C ALA A 282 2.04 16.10 -3.46
N GLU A 283 2.11 16.07 -2.13
CA GLU A 283 3.14 15.36 -1.38
C GLU A 283 3.02 13.84 -1.55
N ALA A 284 1.79 13.30 -1.44
CA ALA A 284 1.51 11.89 -1.61
C ALA A 284 1.81 11.36 -3.03
N ASP A 285 1.57 12.20 -4.05
CA ASP A 285 1.87 11.87 -5.44
C ASP A 285 3.38 11.76 -5.72
N ARG A 286 4.22 12.43 -4.95
CA ARG A 286 5.67 12.48 -5.18
C ARG A 286 6.45 11.21 -4.86
N ASP A 287 5.89 10.20 -4.29
CA ASP A 287 6.46 8.87 -3.96
C ASP A 287 7.98 8.73 -4.29
N ILE A 288 8.83 9.25 -3.41
CA ILE A 288 10.28 9.28 -3.62
C ILE A 288 10.89 7.96 -3.14
N GLN A 289 11.21 7.10 -4.09
CA GLN A 289 11.98 5.88 -3.86
C GLN A 289 13.23 5.89 -4.75
N PRO A 290 14.44 6.00 -4.18
CA PRO A 290 15.65 6.30 -4.94
C PRO A 290 15.90 5.40 -6.15
N LEU A 291 15.91 4.09 -5.97
CA LEU A 291 16.17 3.15 -7.05
C LEU A 291 15.06 3.11 -8.10
N THR A 292 13.79 3.19 -7.65
CA THR A 292 12.63 3.23 -8.54
C THR A 292 12.64 4.50 -9.40
N ILE A 293 13.02 5.64 -8.84
CA ILE A 293 13.16 6.91 -9.60
C ILE A 293 14.20 6.78 -10.69
N ILE A 294 15.38 6.23 -10.39
CA ILE A 294 16.44 6.03 -11.39
C ILE A 294 15.94 5.06 -12.48
N GLN A 295 15.36 3.95 -12.10
CA GLN A 295 14.81 2.96 -13.02
C GLN A 295 13.76 3.55 -13.96
N ARG A 296 12.78 4.27 -13.43
CA ARG A 296 11.73 4.95 -14.22
C ARG A 296 12.32 6.01 -15.16
N SER A 297 13.36 6.74 -14.73
CA SER A 297 14.03 7.73 -15.56
C SER A 297 14.73 7.09 -16.75
N VAL A 298 15.35 5.91 -16.55
CA VAL A 298 15.96 5.11 -17.62
C VAL A 298 14.87 4.59 -18.58
N GLN A 299 13.83 3.97 -18.06
CA GLN A 299 12.70 3.45 -18.85
C GLN A 299 12.05 4.55 -19.70
N TYR A 300 11.79 5.70 -19.10
CA TYR A 300 11.25 6.86 -19.82
C TYR A 300 12.18 7.31 -20.94
N SER A 301 13.49 7.37 -20.68
CA SER A 301 14.46 7.75 -21.71
C SER A 301 14.44 6.79 -22.90
N LEU A 302 14.42 5.49 -22.63
CA LEU A 302 14.39 4.46 -23.67
C LEU A 302 13.10 4.50 -24.50
N ALA A 303 11.95 4.70 -23.85
CA ALA A 303 10.65 4.73 -24.52
C ALA A 303 10.44 5.97 -25.40
N HIS A 304 10.92 7.16 -24.95
CA HIS A 304 10.62 8.43 -25.62
C HIS A 304 11.73 8.92 -26.54
N TYR A 305 12.94 8.37 -26.44
CA TYR A 305 14.10 8.72 -27.25
C TYR A 305 14.76 7.47 -27.86
N PRO A 306 14.02 6.66 -28.65
CA PRO A 306 14.50 5.36 -29.13
C PRO A 306 15.71 5.46 -30.08
N HIS A 307 16.02 6.65 -30.57
CA HIS A 307 17.14 6.91 -31.44
C HIS A 307 18.44 7.28 -30.70
N TYR A 308 18.38 7.47 -29.37
CA TYR A 308 19.56 7.77 -28.57
C TYR A 308 20.46 6.53 -28.44
N ASN A 309 21.77 6.76 -28.47
CA ASN A 309 22.72 5.74 -28.04
C ASN A 309 22.84 5.69 -26.53
N LYS A 310 23.57 4.71 -26.01
CA LYS A 310 23.68 4.49 -24.56
C LYS A 310 24.24 5.70 -23.79
N ALA A 311 25.19 6.43 -24.37
CA ALA A 311 25.76 7.62 -23.73
C ALA A 311 24.75 8.76 -23.65
N GLU A 312 23.98 8.99 -24.72
CA GLU A 312 22.94 10.00 -24.78
C GLU A 312 21.82 9.70 -23.80
N HIS A 313 21.43 8.43 -23.65
CA HIS A 313 20.48 8.03 -22.60
C HIS A 313 21.02 8.30 -21.21
N TRP A 314 22.29 7.99 -20.96
CA TRP A 314 22.96 8.23 -19.70
C TRP A 314 22.98 9.72 -19.34
N ASP A 315 23.42 10.57 -20.27
CA ASP A 315 23.50 12.04 -20.10
C ASP A 315 22.11 12.60 -19.75
N ARG A 316 21.10 12.23 -20.53
CA ARG A 316 19.71 12.66 -20.31
C ARG A 316 19.18 12.25 -18.94
N VAL A 317 19.37 10.97 -18.55
CA VAL A 317 18.91 10.46 -17.25
C VAL A 317 19.63 11.19 -16.12
N SER A 318 20.94 11.31 -16.18
CA SER A 318 21.75 12.00 -15.18
C SER A 318 21.34 13.47 -15.02
N GLN A 319 21.17 14.18 -16.14
CA GLN A 319 20.70 15.56 -16.13
C GLN A 319 19.33 15.69 -15.48
N HIS A 320 18.34 14.87 -15.91
CA HIS A 320 16.99 14.90 -15.36
C HIS A 320 16.95 14.62 -13.85
N LEU A 321 17.73 13.64 -13.38
CA LEU A 321 17.78 13.31 -11.95
C LEU A 321 18.34 14.49 -11.13
N ASN A 322 19.39 15.15 -11.60
CA ASN A 322 19.97 16.30 -10.91
C ASN A 322 19.07 17.54 -10.95
N GLU A 323 18.46 17.85 -12.10
CA GLU A 323 17.54 18.99 -12.25
C GLU A 323 16.29 18.86 -11.37
N LYS A 324 15.79 17.64 -11.17
CA LYS A 324 14.58 17.41 -10.40
C LYS A 324 14.84 17.13 -8.93
N TYR A 325 15.82 16.31 -8.60
CA TYR A 325 16.03 15.76 -7.25
C TYR A 325 17.38 16.16 -6.64
N GLY A 326 18.29 16.78 -7.39
CA GLY A 326 19.57 17.27 -6.87
C GLY A 326 19.41 18.30 -5.75
N PRO A 327 20.51 18.74 -5.10
CA PRO A 327 20.44 19.71 -4.00
C PRO A 327 19.72 21.02 -4.38
N ASP A 328 19.87 21.46 -5.64
CA ASP A 328 19.17 22.63 -6.19
C ASP A 328 17.98 22.22 -7.08
N GLY A 329 17.49 21.01 -6.93
CA GLY A 329 16.42 20.44 -7.76
C GLY A 329 15.07 21.14 -7.51
N TYR A 330 14.22 21.12 -8.56
CA TYR A 330 12.92 21.80 -8.47
C TYR A 330 11.86 21.06 -7.66
N ILE A 331 12.10 19.82 -7.21
CA ILE A 331 11.14 19.07 -6.38
C ILE A 331 10.95 19.78 -5.03
N LYS A 332 9.70 20.01 -4.66
CA LYS A 332 9.36 20.64 -3.38
C LYS A 332 8.50 19.70 -2.56
N LEU A 333 8.84 19.54 -1.31
CA LEU A 333 8.09 18.79 -0.30
C LEU A 333 7.36 19.79 0.60
N TYR A 334 6.10 19.48 0.93
CA TYR A 334 5.22 20.44 1.62
C TYR A 334 4.80 19.97 3.01
N ILE A 335 4.92 18.68 3.30
CA ILE A 335 4.44 18.08 4.55
C ILE A 335 5.63 17.58 5.36
N PRO A 336 5.99 18.26 6.47
CA PRO A 336 7.19 17.92 7.26
C PRO A 336 7.23 16.49 7.79
N GLN A 337 6.05 15.90 8.03
CA GLN A 337 5.92 14.51 8.53
C GLN A 337 6.01 13.47 7.41
N SER A 338 6.15 13.90 6.16
CA SER A 338 6.24 12.99 5.02
C SER A 338 7.55 12.22 5.04
N ARG A 339 7.47 10.92 4.77
CA ARG A 339 8.63 10.04 4.53
C ARG A 339 9.49 10.49 3.34
N ASN A 340 8.91 11.26 2.42
CA ASN A 340 9.60 11.75 1.23
C ASN A 340 10.86 12.57 1.57
N HIS A 341 10.90 13.28 2.72
CA HIS A 341 12.10 14.00 3.14
C HIS A 341 13.29 13.06 3.31
N ALA A 342 13.14 12.02 4.13
CA ALA A 342 14.22 11.04 4.36
C ALA A 342 14.59 10.27 3.07
N GLN A 343 13.63 10.04 2.18
CA GLN A 343 13.89 9.37 0.91
C GLN A 343 14.57 10.30 -0.10
N LEU A 344 14.25 11.59 -0.09
CA LEU A 344 14.94 12.59 -0.91
C LEU A 344 16.40 12.73 -0.47
N ASP A 345 16.67 12.78 0.84
CA ASP A 345 18.02 12.83 1.39
C ASP A 345 18.86 11.61 0.93
N LYS A 346 18.25 10.41 0.97
CA LYS A 346 18.89 9.18 0.46
C LYS A 346 19.17 9.26 -1.03
N LEU A 347 18.22 9.76 -1.83
CA LEU A 347 18.40 9.93 -3.27
C LEU A 347 19.49 10.94 -3.56
N GLN A 348 19.53 12.08 -2.87
CA GLN A 348 20.57 13.09 -3.03
C GLN A 348 21.95 12.56 -2.63
N THR A 349 22.05 11.79 -1.56
CA THR A 349 23.28 11.10 -1.14
C THR A 349 23.76 10.14 -2.25
N LEU A 350 22.85 9.38 -2.84
CA LEU A 350 23.15 8.46 -3.93
C LEU A 350 23.62 9.22 -5.18
N LEU A 351 22.93 10.31 -5.56
CA LEU A 351 23.30 11.14 -6.71
C LEU A 351 24.65 11.84 -6.51
N ALA A 352 25.04 12.16 -5.28
CA ALA A 352 26.36 12.72 -4.95
C ALA A 352 27.49 11.71 -5.15
N ASP A 353 27.24 10.41 -4.94
CA ASP A 353 28.16 9.33 -5.31
C ASP A 353 28.08 9.04 -6.81
N LYS A 354 28.86 9.81 -7.58
CA LYS A 354 28.88 9.70 -9.05
C LYS A 354 29.23 8.29 -9.53
N GLN A 355 30.13 7.58 -8.84
CA GLN A 355 30.55 6.25 -9.25
C GLN A 355 29.42 5.24 -9.06
N LEU A 356 28.76 5.27 -7.93
CA LEU A 356 27.62 4.39 -7.64
C LEU A 356 26.45 4.69 -8.56
N THR A 357 26.07 5.96 -8.74
CA THR A 357 25.01 6.38 -9.67
C THR A 357 25.29 5.93 -11.10
N ASN A 358 26.54 6.11 -11.59
CA ASN A 358 26.96 5.64 -12.91
C ASN A 358 26.81 4.13 -13.07
N ASN A 359 27.19 3.37 -12.04
CA ASN A 359 27.09 1.92 -12.07
C ASN A 359 25.61 1.48 -12.17
N ILE A 360 24.73 2.10 -11.38
CA ILE A 360 23.29 1.78 -11.37
C ILE A 360 22.66 2.10 -12.74
N ILE A 361 22.88 3.31 -13.27
CA ILE A 361 22.33 3.73 -14.57
C ILE A 361 22.84 2.81 -15.68
N ASN A 362 24.14 2.50 -15.71
CA ASN A 362 24.73 1.62 -16.72
C ASN A 362 24.21 0.18 -16.63
N GLN A 363 24.00 -0.34 -15.42
CA GLN A 363 23.42 -1.67 -15.21
C GLN A 363 21.99 -1.73 -15.76
N LEU A 364 21.18 -0.72 -15.46
CA LEU A 364 19.79 -0.62 -15.96
C LEU A 364 19.77 -0.47 -17.50
N LEU A 365 20.60 0.40 -18.07
CA LEU A 365 20.69 0.55 -19.53
C LEU A 365 21.12 -0.76 -20.21
N ASN A 366 22.08 -1.50 -19.64
CA ASN A 366 22.47 -2.80 -20.19
C ASN A 366 21.32 -3.81 -20.11
N GLN A 367 20.56 -3.83 -19.01
CA GLN A 367 19.43 -4.74 -18.82
C GLN A 367 18.30 -4.51 -19.82
N TYR A 368 18.06 -3.26 -20.22
CA TYR A 368 16.96 -2.91 -21.11
C TYR A 368 17.35 -2.78 -22.59
N LEU A 369 18.64 -2.64 -22.91
CA LEU A 369 19.16 -2.59 -24.29
C LEU A 369 19.67 -3.94 -24.81
N SER A 370 19.78 -4.94 -23.91
CA SER A 370 20.07 -6.35 -24.27
C SER A 370 18.79 -7.06 -24.71
#